data_5b7edc999fb0cb2f027a47e8fe0a6248
#
_entry.id   5b7edc999fb0cb2f027a47e8fe0a6248
#
_cell.length_a   1.000
_cell.length_b   1.000
_cell.length_c   1.000
_cell.angle_alpha   90.00
_cell.angle_beta   90.00
_cell.angle_gamma   90.00
#
_symmetry.space_group_name_H-M   'P 1'
#
loop_
_entity.id
_entity.type
_entity.pdbx_description
1 polymer ?
#
loop_
_entity_poly.entity_id
_entity_poly.type
_entity_poly.pdbx_seq_one_letter_code
_entity_poly.pdbx_strand_id
1 'polypeptide(L)'
;MKYLLVSDIHGCLPALDAVLRFYRSGHCDMMCILGDILNYGPRNRIPEGIDPKGIVERLNAMKDEIMAVRGNCDAEVDQMLLHFPLMADYALVVDEGVRIFLTHGHIYNEDNMPVGRHDVFVYGHTHLWKLERQGGTTVCNLGSVTFPKGGNEPTFAVYENHTLTIYRLDGTVLKQQRV
;
A
#
# COMPACT_ATOMS: atom_id res chain seq x y z
N MET A 1 6.73 -4.12 -15.42
CA MET A 1 6.97 -2.92 -14.60
C MET A 1 7.28 -3.31 -13.17
N LYS A 2 7.90 -2.39 -12.39
CA LYS A 2 8.19 -2.59 -10.97
C LYS A 2 7.33 -1.66 -10.11
N TYR A 3 6.39 -2.23 -9.39
CA TYR A 3 5.44 -1.51 -8.55
C TYR A 3 5.84 -1.62 -7.07
N LEU A 4 6.01 -0.49 -6.38
CA LEU A 4 6.07 -0.47 -4.93
C LEU A 4 4.65 -0.32 -4.38
N LEU A 5 4.26 -1.18 -3.46
CA LEU A 5 2.93 -1.25 -2.86
C LEU A 5 3.02 -0.91 -1.38
N VAL A 6 2.30 0.11 -0.91
CA VAL A 6 2.32 0.59 0.47
C VAL A 6 0.92 0.90 0.97
N SER A 7 0.66 0.74 2.27
CA SER A 7 -0.62 1.03 2.90
C SER A 7 -0.44 1.55 4.33
N ASP A 8 -1.44 2.22 4.83
CA ASP A 8 -1.56 2.57 6.25
C ASP A 8 -0.37 3.43 6.75
N ILE A 9 -0.12 4.55 6.03
CA ILE A 9 0.91 5.56 6.34
C ILE A 9 0.50 6.41 7.53
N HIS A 10 -0.81 6.71 7.66
CA HIS A 10 -1.41 7.37 8.83
C HIS A 10 -0.70 8.65 9.29
N GLY A 11 -0.26 9.47 8.36
CA GLY A 11 0.36 10.76 8.69
C GLY A 11 1.81 10.69 9.16
N CYS A 12 2.45 9.52 9.20
CA CYS A 12 3.82 9.33 9.67
C CYS A 12 4.83 9.63 8.56
N LEU A 13 5.40 10.83 8.57
CA LEU A 13 6.40 11.24 7.56
C LEU A 13 7.68 10.39 7.60
N PRO A 14 8.27 10.03 8.75
CA PRO A 14 9.45 9.17 8.79
C PRO A 14 9.23 7.79 8.14
N ALA A 15 8.04 7.20 8.31
CA ALA A 15 7.69 5.93 7.67
C ALA A 15 7.60 6.08 6.15
N LEU A 16 6.93 7.13 5.66
CA LEU A 16 6.89 7.43 4.23
C LEU A 16 8.30 7.70 3.68
N ASP A 17 9.13 8.50 4.36
CA ASP A 17 10.49 8.80 3.90
C ASP A 17 11.36 7.52 3.80
N ALA A 18 11.15 6.52 4.66
CA ALA A 18 11.81 5.22 4.55
C ALA A 18 11.39 4.47 3.27
N VAL A 19 10.08 4.44 3.00
CA VAL A 19 9.53 3.84 1.76
C VAL A 19 10.04 4.56 0.52
N LEU A 20 10.08 5.91 0.53
CA LEU A 20 10.56 6.72 -0.60
C LEU A 20 12.06 6.51 -0.87
N ARG A 21 12.88 6.31 0.15
CA ARG A 21 14.30 5.94 -0.05
C ARG A 21 14.41 4.62 -0.80
N PHE A 22 13.62 3.62 -0.40
CA PHE A 22 13.59 2.32 -1.09
C PHE A 22 13.07 2.46 -2.53
N TYR A 23 11.98 3.22 -2.75
CA TYR A 23 11.41 3.48 -4.06
C TYR A 23 12.46 4.00 -5.05
N ARG A 24 13.23 5.02 -4.63
CA ARG A 24 14.27 5.63 -5.46
C ARG A 24 15.47 4.72 -5.70
N SER A 25 16.01 4.10 -4.63
CA SER A 25 17.16 3.19 -4.74
C SER A 25 16.83 1.90 -5.46
N GLY A 26 15.59 1.43 -5.34
CA GLY A 26 15.08 0.23 -5.99
C GLY A 26 14.69 0.43 -7.44
N HIS A 27 14.75 1.67 -7.98
CA HIS A 27 14.31 2.01 -9.34
C HIS A 27 12.91 1.47 -9.64
N CYS A 28 11.94 1.77 -8.75
CA CYS A 28 10.55 1.42 -8.97
C CYS A 28 9.92 2.37 -10.00
N ASP A 29 9.04 1.85 -10.84
CA ASP A 29 8.39 2.62 -11.92
C ASP A 29 7.15 3.36 -11.42
N MET A 30 6.45 2.79 -10.43
CA MET A 30 5.21 3.35 -9.88
C MET A 30 5.02 2.97 -8.41
N MET A 31 4.47 3.89 -7.63
CA MET A 31 4.04 3.66 -6.25
C MET A 31 2.52 3.48 -6.20
N CYS A 32 2.06 2.36 -5.66
CA CYS A 32 0.65 2.09 -5.40
C CYS A 32 0.37 2.26 -3.92
N ILE A 33 -0.43 3.25 -3.55
CA ILE A 33 -0.79 3.55 -2.16
C ILE A 33 -2.20 3.03 -1.90
N LEU A 34 -2.31 2.06 -0.99
CA LEU A 34 -3.58 1.40 -0.71
C LEU A 34 -4.32 2.04 0.49
N GLY A 35 -4.36 3.38 0.52
CA GLY A 35 -5.18 4.16 1.44
C GLY A 35 -4.58 4.42 2.82
N ASP A 36 -5.36 5.15 3.64
CA ASP A 36 -5.02 5.63 4.99
C ASP A 36 -3.70 6.43 4.99
N ILE A 37 -3.69 7.52 4.17
CA ILE A 37 -2.47 8.26 3.87
C ILE A 37 -2.16 9.31 4.95
N LEU A 38 -3.07 10.28 5.15
CA LEU A 38 -2.79 11.47 5.97
C LEU A 38 -3.30 11.36 7.40
N ASN A 39 -4.46 10.72 7.59
CA ASN A 39 -5.14 10.66 8.87
C ASN A 39 -4.80 9.36 9.62
N TYR A 40 -4.38 9.49 10.88
CA TYR A 40 -4.08 8.34 11.73
C TYR A 40 -5.34 7.59 12.22
N GLY A 41 -6.54 8.19 12.09
CA GLY A 41 -7.82 7.62 12.50
C GLY A 41 -8.04 7.64 14.03
N PRO A 42 -9.30 7.64 14.47
CA PRO A 42 -9.65 7.82 15.91
C PRO A 42 -9.29 6.62 16.79
N ARG A 43 -9.00 5.46 16.19
CA ARG A 43 -8.66 4.22 16.91
C ARG A 43 -7.16 4.05 17.16
N ASN A 44 -6.32 4.81 16.47
CA ASN A 44 -4.88 4.72 16.61
C ASN A 44 -4.35 5.84 17.51
N ARG A 45 -3.21 5.62 18.13
CA ARG A 45 -2.46 6.71 18.77
C ARG A 45 -1.94 7.68 17.70
N ILE A 46 -1.60 8.89 18.13
CA ILE A 46 -0.88 9.83 17.25
C ILE A 46 0.49 9.21 16.96
N PRO A 47 0.89 9.05 15.67
CA PRO A 47 2.19 8.47 15.35
C PRO A 47 3.33 9.43 15.72
N GLU A 48 4.46 8.86 16.11
CA GLU A 48 5.67 9.63 16.25
C GLU A 48 6.11 10.16 14.88
N GLY A 49 6.45 11.46 14.81
CA GLY A 49 6.78 12.10 13.53
C GLY A 49 5.58 12.34 12.62
N ILE A 50 4.37 12.52 13.20
CA ILE A 50 3.19 12.93 12.43
C ILE A 50 3.47 14.27 11.73
N ASP A 51 3.37 14.27 10.40
CA ASP A 51 3.47 15.45 9.55
C ASP A 51 2.71 15.23 8.23
N PRO A 52 1.36 15.34 8.25
CA PRO A 52 0.55 15.19 7.04
C PRO A 52 0.92 16.20 5.94
N LYS A 53 1.33 17.43 6.33
CA LYS A 53 1.74 18.46 5.37
C LYS A 53 3.03 18.06 4.64
N GLY A 54 4.02 17.57 5.35
CA GLY A 54 5.25 17.05 4.76
C GLY A 54 4.98 15.86 3.84
N ILE A 55 4.01 14.99 4.17
CA ILE A 55 3.56 13.90 3.29
C ILE A 55 2.97 14.44 1.99
N VAL A 56 2.05 15.42 2.09
CA VAL A 56 1.45 16.07 0.91
C VAL A 56 2.53 16.63 -0.02
N GLU A 57 3.52 17.34 0.53
CA GLU A 57 4.64 17.89 -0.25
C GLU A 57 5.45 16.79 -0.96
N ARG A 58 5.77 15.68 -0.27
CA ARG A 58 6.53 14.54 -0.85
C ARG A 58 5.76 13.87 -1.98
N LEU A 59 4.49 13.53 -1.72
CA LEU A 59 3.68 12.78 -2.68
C LEU A 59 3.30 13.62 -3.89
N ASN A 60 2.95 14.91 -3.71
CA ASN A 60 2.65 15.80 -4.83
C ASN A 60 3.85 16.05 -5.75
N ALA A 61 5.08 16.01 -5.21
CA ALA A 61 6.30 16.13 -6.01
C ALA A 61 6.51 14.94 -6.98
N MET A 62 5.83 13.80 -6.74
CA MET A 62 5.90 12.60 -7.58
C MET A 62 4.51 12.11 -8.02
N LYS A 63 3.55 13.00 -8.12
CA LYS A 63 2.13 12.68 -8.41
C LYS A 63 1.90 11.83 -9.66
N ASP A 64 2.73 11.99 -10.68
CA ASP A 64 2.63 11.28 -11.95
C ASP A 64 3.14 9.82 -11.87
N GLU A 65 3.80 9.46 -10.77
CA GLU A 65 4.30 8.12 -10.46
C GLU A 65 3.42 7.39 -9.42
N ILE A 66 2.27 7.99 -9.03
CA ILE A 66 1.40 7.45 -7.97
C ILE A 66 0.08 6.95 -8.54
N MET A 67 -0.31 5.76 -8.11
CA MET A 67 -1.68 5.24 -8.15
C MET A 67 -2.15 5.06 -6.71
N ALA A 68 -3.36 5.53 -6.38
CA ALA A 68 -3.90 5.37 -5.04
C ALA A 68 -5.34 4.87 -5.03
N VAL A 69 -5.72 4.19 -3.96
CA VAL A 69 -7.09 3.81 -3.64
C VAL A 69 -7.45 4.32 -2.25
N ARG A 70 -8.75 4.54 -2.00
CA ARG A 70 -9.25 5.11 -0.75
C ARG A 70 -9.18 4.12 0.41
N GLY A 71 -8.60 4.56 1.53
CA GLY A 71 -8.76 3.92 2.83
C GLY A 71 -9.97 4.43 3.61
N ASN A 72 -10.22 3.84 4.77
CA ASN A 72 -11.34 4.27 5.63
C ASN A 72 -11.06 5.56 6.40
N CYS A 73 -9.82 5.99 6.49
CA CYS A 73 -9.44 7.26 7.12
C CYS A 73 -9.26 8.39 6.10
N ASP A 74 -9.25 8.09 4.79
CA ASP A 74 -9.12 9.10 3.75
C ASP A 74 -10.46 9.79 3.48
N ALA A 75 -10.43 11.11 3.36
CA ALA A 75 -11.60 11.94 3.18
C ALA A 75 -11.46 12.88 1.97
N GLU A 76 -12.56 13.57 1.62
CA GLU A 76 -12.58 14.54 0.53
C GLU A 76 -11.56 15.66 0.74
N VAL A 77 -11.28 16.03 2.01
CA VAL A 77 -10.26 17.05 2.32
C VAL A 77 -8.86 16.57 1.95
N ASP A 78 -8.57 15.27 2.05
CA ASP A 78 -7.28 14.70 1.64
C ASP A 78 -7.13 14.77 0.11
N GLN A 79 -8.22 14.48 -0.63
CA GLN A 79 -8.24 14.64 -2.09
C GLN A 79 -8.04 16.09 -2.54
N MET A 80 -8.46 17.08 -1.74
CA MET A 80 -8.19 18.51 -2.05
C MET A 80 -6.71 18.89 -1.93
N LEU A 81 -5.94 18.13 -1.13
CA LEU A 81 -4.52 18.37 -0.88
C LEU A 81 -3.62 17.56 -1.79
N LEU A 82 -4.01 16.33 -2.12
CA LEU A 82 -3.24 15.40 -2.95
C LEU A 82 -3.61 15.56 -4.42
N HIS A 83 -2.60 15.76 -5.29
CA HIS A 83 -2.78 16.09 -6.71
C HIS A 83 -2.90 14.85 -7.63
N PHE A 84 -3.15 13.69 -7.06
CA PHE A 84 -3.45 12.44 -7.77
C PHE A 84 -4.81 11.88 -7.30
N PRO A 85 -5.53 11.11 -8.13
CA PRO A 85 -6.80 10.51 -7.71
C PRO A 85 -6.63 9.56 -6.51
N LEU A 86 -7.46 9.75 -5.48
CA LEU A 86 -7.40 8.97 -4.23
C LEU A 86 -8.71 8.21 -3.95
N MET A 87 -9.87 8.70 -4.42
CA MET A 87 -11.18 8.31 -3.90
C MET A 87 -11.79 7.04 -4.54
N ALA A 88 -11.01 6.26 -5.29
CA ALA A 88 -11.46 4.99 -5.84
C ALA A 88 -11.38 3.86 -4.78
N ASP A 89 -12.40 3.02 -4.70
CA ASP A 89 -12.43 1.90 -3.74
C ASP A 89 -11.46 0.77 -4.12
N TYR A 90 -11.10 0.70 -5.40
CA TYR A 90 -10.12 -0.26 -5.92
C TYR A 90 -9.47 0.24 -7.21
N ALA A 91 -8.37 -0.40 -7.58
CA ALA A 91 -7.74 -0.29 -8.89
C ALA A 91 -7.41 -1.69 -9.43
N LEU A 92 -7.45 -1.85 -10.74
CA LEU A 92 -7.04 -3.07 -11.43
C LEU A 92 -5.85 -2.75 -12.33
N VAL A 93 -4.71 -3.35 -12.01
CA VAL A 93 -3.51 -3.30 -12.85
C VAL A 93 -3.40 -4.59 -13.65
N VAL A 94 -3.05 -4.48 -14.93
CA VAL A 94 -2.72 -5.63 -15.78
C VAL A 94 -1.30 -5.48 -16.27
N ASP A 95 -0.41 -6.33 -15.77
CA ASP A 95 1.01 -6.34 -16.13
C ASP A 95 1.40 -7.69 -16.73
N GLU A 96 1.76 -7.69 -18.01
CA GLU A 96 2.11 -8.91 -18.78
C GLU A 96 1.08 -10.07 -18.62
N GLY A 97 -0.20 -9.71 -18.60
CA GLY A 97 -1.31 -10.66 -18.47
C GLY A 97 -1.69 -11.05 -17.03
N VAL A 98 -0.90 -10.64 -16.03
CA VAL A 98 -1.23 -10.80 -14.60
C VAL A 98 -2.19 -9.69 -14.17
N ARG A 99 -3.31 -10.07 -13.56
CA ARG A 99 -4.35 -9.16 -13.08
C ARG A 99 -4.18 -8.93 -11.58
N ILE A 100 -3.76 -7.73 -11.21
CA ILE A 100 -3.49 -7.32 -9.83
C ILE A 100 -4.63 -6.43 -9.36
N PHE A 101 -5.43 -6.92 -8.42
CA PHE A 101 -6.49 -6.14 -7.79
C PHE A 101 -5.95 -5.47 -6.53
N LEU A 102 -6.06 -4.14 -6.48
CA LEU A 102 -5.56 -3.29 -5.39
C LEU A 102 -6.74 -2.65 -4.68
N THR A 103 -6.81 -2.78 -3.37
CA THR A 103 -7.83 -2.15 -2.53
C THR A 103 -7.27 -1.87 -1.14
N HIS A 104 -7.98 -1.06 -0.33
CA HIS A 104 -7.52 -0.85 1.04
C HIS A 104 -7.79 -2.06 1.96
N GLY A 105 -8.94 -2.70 1.84
CA GLY A 105 -9.32 -3.85 2.68
C GLY A 105 -10.57 -3.64 3.53
N HIS A 106 -11.06 -2.42 3.69
CA HIS A 106 -12.26 -2.13 4.49
C HIS A 106 -13.58 -2.43 3.76
N ILE A 107 -13.57 -2.45 2.42
CA ILE A 107 -14.72 -2.81 1.58
C ILE A 107 -14.51 -4.22 1.00
N TYR A 108 -13.43 -4.40 0.24
CA TYR A 108 -13.02 -5.69 -0.32
C TYR A 108 -11.82 -6.22 0.45
N ASN A 109 -11.85 -7.49 0.81
CA ASN A 109 -10.78 -8.20 1.52
C ASN A 109 -10.80 -9.69 1.13
N GLU A 110 -9.99 -10.52 1.78
CA GLU A 110 -9.92 -11.95 1.44
C GLU A 110 -11.22 -12.73 1.68
N ASP A 111 -12.08 -12.27 2.61
CA ASP A 111 -13.38 -12.88 2.91
C ASP A 111 -14.49 -12.32 2.01
N ASN A 112 -14.25 -11.20 1.33
CA ASN A 112 -15.20 -10.51 0.46
C ASN A 112 -14.50 -10.02 -0.82
N MET A 113 -13.90 -10.96 -1.55
CA MET A 113 -13.29 -10.64 -2.85
C MET A 113 -14.38 -10.34 -3.90
N PRO A 114 -14.20 -9.30 -4.73
CA PRO A 114 -15.13 -9.05 -5.84
C PRO A 114 -15.10 -10.18 -6.84
N VAL A 115 -16.25 -10.38 -7.51
CA VAL A 115 -16.39 -11.39 -8.57
C VAL A 115 -15.47 -11.07 -9.74
N GLY A 116 -14.76 -12.06 -10.24
CA GLY A 116 -13.87 -11.93 -11.40
C GLY A 116 -12.56 -12.68 -11.22
N ARG A 117 -11.72 -12.65 -12.25
CA ARG A 117 -10.39 -13.23 -12.19
C ARG A 117 -9.40 -12.23 -11.60
N HIS A 118 -8.75 -12.64 -10.53
CA HIS A 118 -7.62 -11.93 -9.91
C HIS A 118 -6.47 -12.92 -9.75
N ASP A 119 -5.33 -12.66 -10.37
CA ASP A 119 -4.13 -13.47 -10.18
C ASP A 119 -3.42 -13.05 -8.90
N VAL A 120 -3.51 -11.75 -8.56
CA VAL A 120 -3.01 -11.15 -7.31
C VAL A 120 -4.12 -10.28 -6.70
N PHE A 121 -4.33 -10.40 -5.40
CA PHE A 121 -5.22 -9.56 -4.60
C PHE A 121 -4.43 -8.92 -3.45
N VAL A 122 -4.31 -7.59 -3.47
CA VAL A 122 -3.49 -6.84 -2.51
C VAL A 122 -4.35 -5.87 -1.72
N TYR A 123 -4.18 -5.87 -0.41
CA TYR A 123 -4.90 -4.98 0.52
C TYR A 123 -4.06 -4.62 1.76
N GLY A 124 -4.56 -3.75 2.63
CA GLY A 124 -3.96 -3.32 3.90
C GLY A 124 -4.95 -3.39 5.06
N HIS A 125 -5.26 -2.26 5.71
CA HIS A 125 -6.32 -2.04 6.70
C HIS A 125 -6.18 -2.80 8.03
N THR A 126 -5.87 -4.08 8.01
CA THR A 126 -5.77 -4.88 9.24
C THR A 126 -4.49 -4.63 10.02
N HIS A 127 -3.47 -4.06 9.36
CA HIS A 127 -2.11 -3.86 9.85
C HIS A 127 -1.36 -5.18 10.16
N LEU A 128 -1.84 -6.29 9.62
CA LEU A 128 -1.26 -7.63 9.75
C LEU A 128 -0.78 -8.06 8.37
N TRP A 129 0.52 -8.05 8.12
CA TRP A 129 1.02 -8.47 6.83
C TRP A 129 0.79 -9.97 6.58
N LYS A 130 0.54 -10.32 5.33
CA LYS A 130 0.27 -11.67 4.87
C LYS A 130 0.69 -11.80 3.42
N LEU A 131 1.22 -12.94 3.03
CA LEU A 131 1.46 -13.29 1.63
C LEU A 131 1.30 -14.80 1.48
N GLU A 132 0.25 -15.23 0.79
CA GLU A 132 -0.01 -16.65 0.58
C GLU A 132 -0.83 -16.89 -0.68
N ARG A 133 -0.89 -18.14 -1.13
CA ARG A 133 -1.74 -18.56 -2.24
C ARG A 133 -3.03 -19.16 -1.70
N GLN A 134 -4.15 -18.62 -2.15
CA GLN A 134 -5.49 -19.13 -1.85
C GLN A 134 -6.16 -19.53 -3.17
N GLY A 135 -6.34 -20.83 -3.40
CA GLY A 135 -6.82 -21.34 -4.69
C GLY A 135 -5.89 -20.90 -5.83
N GLY A 136 -6.42 -20.18 -6.82
CA GLY A 136 -5.67 -19.65 -7.95
C GLY A 136 -5.07 -18.26 -7.75
N THR A 137 -5.38 -17.57 -6.65
CA THR A 137 -5.04 -16.17 -6.39
C THR A 137 -3.92 -16.04 -5.36
N THR A 138 -2.92 -15.20 -5.60
CA THR A 138 -1.94 -14.77 -4.58
C THR A 138 -2.56 -13.64 -3.77
N VAL A 139 -2.78 -13.87 -2.47
CA VAL A 139 -3.36 -12.91 -1.53
C VAL A 139 -2.25 -12.26 -0.73
N CYS A 140 -2.22 -10.94 -0.71
CA CYS A 140 -1.25 -10.15 0.02
C CYS A 140 -1.93 -9.07 0.85
N ASN A 141 -1.69 -9.06 2.15
CA ASN A 141 -1.92 -7.91 3.00
C ASN A 141 -0.58 -7.20 3.24
N LEU A 142 -0.53 -5.90 2.99
CA LEU A 142 0.72 -5.13 3.11
C LEU A 142 1.13 -4.87 4.56
N GLY A 143 0.24 -5.10 5.53
CA GLY A 143 0.44 -4.66 6.90
C GLY A 143 0.27 -3.15 7.03
N SER A 144 1.13 -2.51 7.80
CA SER A 144 1.19 -1.06 7.94
C SER A 144 2.65 -0.62 8.08
N VAL A 145 3.01 0.50 7.45
CA VAL A 145 4.34 1.09 7.62
C VAL A 145 4.46 1.89 8.92
N THR A 146 3.33 2.16 9.62
CA THR A 146 3.29 3.00 10.82
C THR A 146 2.80 2.26 12.06
N PHE A 147 1.75 1.45 11.92
CA PHE A 147 1.09 0.78 13.04
C PHE A 147 0.97 -0.75 12.83
N PRO A 148 2.08 -1.47 12.65
CA PRO A 148 2.01 -2.92 12.53
C PRO A 148 1.39 -3.55 13.77
N LYS A 149 0.59 -4.61 13.58
CA LYS A 149 -0.08 -5.37 14.63
C LYS A 149 0.46 -6.80 14.73
N GLY A 150 0.03 -7.53 15.76
CA GLY A 150 0.39 -8.94 15.93
C GLY A 150 1.87 -9.21 16.20
N GLY A 151 2.62 -8.21 16.71
CA GLY A 151 4.05 -8.33 16.93
C GLY A 151 4.88 -8.21 15.64
N ASN A 152 4.24 -7.82 14.53
CA ASN A 152 4.91 -7.61 13.25
C ASN A 152 5.72 -6.30 13.25
N GLU A 153 6.66 -6.22 12.33
CA GLU A 153 7.38 -4.97 12.00
C GLU A 153 6.67 -4.22 10.87
N PRO A 154 6.99 -2.93 10.67
CA PRO A 154 6.48 -2.16 9.53
C PRO A 154 6.89 -2.76 8.18
N THR A 155 5.94 -2.89 7.26
CA THR A 155 6.12 -3.58 5.99
C THR A 155 5.53 -2.82 4.81
N PHE A 156 6.12 -3.06 3.63
CA PHE A 156 5.59 -2.73 2.31
C PHE A 156 5.90 -3.89 1.35
N ALA A 157 5.44 -3.83 0.12
CA ALA A 157 5.74 -4.87 -0.86
C ALA A 157 6.23 -4.29 -2.20
N VAL A 158 6.86 -5.14 -2.99
CA VAL A 158 7.22 -4.85 -4.39
C VAL A 158 6.70 -5.98 -5.27
N TYR A 159 6.04 -5.63 -6.36
CA TYR A 159 5.73 -6.53 -7.47
C TYR A 159 6.66 -6.23 -8.64
N GLU A 160 7.35 -7.25 -9.11
CA GLU A 160 8.24 -7.20 -10.26
C GLU A 160 8.39 -8.59 -10.87
N ASN A 161 8.39 -8.69 -12.20
CA ASN A 161 8.63 -9.95 -12.93
C ASN A 161 7.81 -11.14 -12.42
N HIS A 162 6.48 -10.95 -12.29
CA HIS A 162 5.54 -11.94 -11.78
C HIS A 162 5.86 -12.44 -10.36
N THR A 163 6.52 -11.61 -9.56
CA THR A 163 6.90 -11.94 -8.18
C THR A 163 6.51 -10.83 -7.23
N LEU A 164 5.82 -11.19 -6.16
CA LEU A 164 5.47 -10.27 -5.08
C LEU A 164 6.37 -10.55 -3.89
N THR A 165 7.01 -9.51 -3.36
CA THR A 165 7.96 -9.60 -2.25
C THR A 165 7.59 -8.63 -1.15
N ILE A 166 7.43 -9.10 0.09
CA ILE A 166 7.24 -8.25 1.28
C ILE A 166 8.59 -7.91 1.89
N TYR A 167 8.77 -6.63 2.18
CA TYR A 167 9.95 -6.05 2.79
C TYR A 167 9.64 -5.39 4.12
N ARG A 168 10.63 -5.38 5.02
CA ARG A 168 10.69 -4.41 6.13
C ARG A 168 11.13 -3.05 5.61
N LEU A 169 10.94 -1.99 6.42
CA LEU A 169 11.37 -0.63 6.03
C LEU A 169 12.89 -0.48 5.84
N ASP A 170 13.68 -1.39 6.41
CA ASP A 170 15.14 -1.43 6.21
C ASP A 170 15.57 -2.11 4.91
N GLY A 171 14.61 -2.64 4.13
CA GLY A 171 14.86 -3.35 2.88
C GLY A 171 15.09 -4.86 3.04
N THR A 172 14.97 -5.40 4.25
CA THR A 172 15.06 -6.85 4.48
C THR A 172 13.85 -7.56 3.90
N VAL A 173 14.07 -8.61 3.11
CA VAL A 173 13.01 -9.48 2.57
C VAL A 173 12.43 -10.35 3.68
N LEU A 174 11.11 -10.32 3.86
CA LEU A 174 10.39 -11.20 4.77
C LEU A 174 9.81 -12.43 4.07
N LYS A 175 9.18 -12.23 2.93
CA LYS A 175 8.54 -13.31 2.16
C LYS A 175 8.47 -12.94 0.68
N GLN A 176 8.56 -13.95 -0.16
CA GLN A 176 8.45 -13.81 -1.61
C GLN A 176 7.53 -14.90 -2.16
N GLN A 177 6.71 -14.52 -3.16
CA GLN A 177 5.78 -15.43 -3.82
C GLN A 177 5.74 -15.13 -5.31
N ARG A 178 6.00 -16.15 -6.13
CA ARG A 178 5.75 -16.07 -7.58
C ARG A 178 4.24 -16.23 -7.85
N VAL A 179 3.72 -15.39 -8.74
CA VAL A 179 2.33 -15.36 -9.17
C VAL A 179 2.09 -16.38 -10.30
#